data_b7c0ba6b68ba9868e356caa81cfe509f
#
_entry.id   b7c0ba6b68ba9868e356caa81cfe509f
#
_cell.length_a   1.000
_cell.length_b   1.000
_cell.length_c   1.000
_cell.angle_alpha   90.00
_cell.angle_beta   90.00
_cell.angle_gamma   90.00
#
_symmetry.space_group_name_H-M   'P 1'
#
loop_
_entity.id
_entity.type
_entity.pdbx_description
1 polymer ?
#
loop_
_entity_poly.entity_id
_entity_poly.type
_entity_poly.pdbx_seq_one_letter_code
_entity_poly.pdbx_strand_id
1 'polypeptide(L)'
;MPYSAEHKLLTRQRILESARRLFNSKGFAQVSIGEVMENAGLTHGGFYRHFKDKDELYAEAVRWFLCEEAPKPWRRPRLNAHKLRAERIVDAYFSLDHFDDRESCCPLIALPSDTARSGEGVKAAYQDVLQKLLALFQADLGGPAARERAMALAALCIGGLAASRGVADPGLAQELRQAAYRQAQTMLKARPC
;
A
#
# COMPACT_ATOMS: atom_id res chain seq x y z
N MET A 1 -20.63 27.99 14.64
CA MET A 1 -19.19 28.21 14.96
C MET A 1 -18.38 27.69 13.79
N PRO A 2 -17.36 28.40 13.29
CA PRO A 2 -16.48 27.85 12.27
C PRO A 2 -15.73 26.65 12.87
N TYR A 3 -15.72 25.55 12.15
CA TYR A 3 -14.92 24.36 12.53
C TYR A 3 -13.46 24.76 12.70
N SER A 4 -12.82 24.35 13.79
CA SER A 4 -11.39 24.61 14.01
C SER A 4 -10.55 23.96 12.91
N ALA A 5 -9.36 24.50 12.63
CA ALA A 5 -8.42 23.94 11.67
C ALA A 5 -8.10 22.47 11.98
N GLU A 6 -8.01 22.13 13.25
CA GLU A 6 -7.82 20.77 13.76
C GLU A 6 -8.99 19.85 13.40
N HIS A 7 -10.23 20.29 13.58
CA HIS A 7 -11.41 19.50 13.19
C HIS A 7 -11.45 19.23 11.68
N LYS A 8 -11.06 20.24 10.87
CA LYS A 8 -10.97 20.08 9.41
C LYS A 8 -9.91 19.03 9.03
N LEU A 9 -8.76 19.03 9.70
CA LEU A 9 -7.69 18.06 9.49
C LEU A 9 -8.15 16.64 9.85
N LEU A 10 -8.72 16.45 11.03
CA LEU A 10 -9.24 15.15 11.48
C LEU A 10 -10.33 14.61 10.55
N THR A 11 -11.22 15.48 10.08
CA THR A 11 -12.26 15.10 9.11
C THR A 11 -11.63 14.62 7.80
N ARG A 12 -10.64 15.35 7.28
CA ARG A 12 -9.91 14.97 6.05
C ARG A 12 -9.20 13.62 6.22
N GLN A 13 -8.58 13.36 7.36
CA GLN A 13 -7.93 12.07 7.65
C GLN A 13 -8.93 10.92 7.66
N ARG A 14 -10.13 11.11 8.25
CA ARG A 14 -11.21 10.11 8.22
C ARG A 14 -11.65 9.77 6.81
N ILE A 15 -11.79 10.78 5.94
CA ILE A 15 -12.15 10.58 4.53
C ILE A 15 -11.04 9.81 3.81
N LEU A 16 -9.77 10.16 4.00
CA LEU A 16 -8.63 9.48 3.39
C LEU A 16 -8.52 8.01 3.82
N GLU A 17 -8.72 7.72 5.11
CA GLU A 17 -8.70 6.35 5.62
C GLU A 17 -9.86 5.51 5.06
N SER A 18 -11.07 6.07 5.01
CA SER A 18 -12.23 5.44 4.38
C SER A 18 -11.97 5.16 2.89
N ALA A 19 -11.49 6.15 2.15
CA ALA A 19 -11.17 6.03 0.74
C ALA A 19 -10.11 4.94 0.48
N ARG A 20 -9.03 4.94 1.27
CA ARG A 20 -7.95 3.95 1.16
C ARG A 20 -8.48 2.52 1.30
N ARG A 21 -9.30 2.26 2.32
CA ARG A 21 -9.88 0.94 2.59
C ARG A 21 -10.79 0.48 1.44
N LEU A 22 -11.68 1.35 1.02
CA LEU A 22 -12.64 1.05 -0.05
C LEU A 22 -11.93 0.85 -1.40
N PHE A 23 -11.00 1.72 -1.76
CA PHE A 23 -10.24 1.56 -3.02
C PHE A 23 -9.40 0.29 -3.02
N ASN A 24 -8.75 -0.06 -1.91
CA ASN A 24 -7.97 -1.28 -1.81
C ASN A 24 -8.82 -2.56 -1.93
N SER A 25 -10.05 -2.55 -1.42
CA SER A 25 -10.92 -3.72 -1.41
C SER A 25 -11.77 -3.88 -2.66
N LYS A 26 -12.24 -2.76 -3.26
CA LYS A 26 -13.20 -2.76 -4.37
C LYS A 26 -12.62 -2.23 -5.69
N GLY A 27 -11.46 -1.55 -5.66
CA GLY A 27 -10.90 -0.83 -6.80
C GLY A 27 -11.51 0.55 -7.00
N PHE A 28 -10.81 1.41 -7.76
CA PHE A 28 -11.20 2.80 -7.96
C PHE A 28 -12.56 2.97 -8.65
N ALA A 29 -12.83 2.18 -9.69
CA ALA A 29 -14.01 2.36 -10.51
C ALA A 29 -15.32 2.10 -9.75
N GLN A 30 -15.34 1.12 -8.85
CA GLN A 30 -16.54 0.67 -8.15
C GLN A 30 -16.92 1.50 -6.92
N VAL A 31 -15.99 2.31 -6.39
CA VAL A 31 -16.22 3.13 -5.19
C VAL A 31 -16.76 4.50 -5.60
N SER A 32 -17.88 4.92 -5.01
CA SER A 32 -18.43 6.25 -5.16
C SER A 32 -17.98 7.22 -4.06
N ILE A 33 -18.02 8.53 -4.35
CA ILE A 33 -17.78 9.57 -3.32
C ILE A 33 -18.80 9.43 -2.17
N GLY A 34 -20.06 9.13 -2.49
CA GLY A 34 -21.10 8.92 -1.49
C GLY A 34 -20.74 7.81 -0.52
N GLU A 35 -20.31 6.66 -1.03
CA GLU A 35 -19.90 5.51 -0.24
C GLU A 35 -18.69 5.82 0.67
N VAL A 36 -17.69 6.56 0.15
CA VAL A 36 -16.55 6.99 0.97
C VAL A 36 -17.00 7.88 2.12
N MET A 37 -17.87 8.85 1.85
CA MET A 37 -18.36 9.79 2.86
C MET A 37 -19.23 9.08 3.91
N GLU A 38 -20.11 8.20 3.49
CA GLU A 38 -20.95 7.37 4.39
C GLU A 38 -20.08 6.49 5.30
N ASN A 39 -19.10 5.79 4.74
CA ASN A 39 -18.14 4.97 5.50
C ASN A 39 -17.31 5.81 6.49
N ALA A 40 -17.02 7.07 6.14
CA ALA A 40 -16.38 8.02 7.04
C ALA A 40 -17.34 8.62 8.10
N GLY A 41 -18.64 8.28 8.09
CA GLY A 41 -19.66 8.86 8.98
C GLY A 41 -19.93 10.33 8.68
N LEU A 42 -19.90 10.73 7.40
CA LEU A 42 -20.06 12.11 6.93
C LEU A 42 -21.13 12.21 5.83
N THR A 43 -21.65 13.42 5.61
CA THR A 43 -22.59 13.67 4.52
C THR A 43 -21.86 13.87 3.19
N HIS A 44 -22.46 13.43 2.08
CA HIS A 44 -21.93 13.61 0.72
C HIS A 44 -21.57 15.08 0.40
N GLY A 45 -22.39 16.04 0.80
CA GLY A 45 -22.15 17.48 0.57
C GLY A 45 -20.91 18.04 1.24
N GLY A 46 -20.36 17.35 2.26
CA GLY A 46 -19.12 17.73 2.93
C GLY A 46 -17.85 17.48 2.11
N PHE A 47 -17.92 16.61 1.10
CA PHE A 47 -16.77 16.17 0.31
C PHE A 47 -15.98 17.33 -0.33
N TYR A 48 -16.68 18.20 -1.04
CA TYR A 48 -16.08 19.29 -1.83
C TYR A 48 -15.41 20.41 -0.99
N ARG A 49 -15.53 20.32 0.35
CA ARG A 49 -14.75 21.16 1.28
C ARG A 49 -13.33 20.66 1.50
N HIS A 50 -13.07 19.39 1.12
CA HIS A 50 -11.82 18.69 1.39
C HIS A 50 -11.08 18.26 0.12
N PHE A 51 -11.80 17.89 -0.92
CA PHE A 51 -11.25 17.38 -2.18
C PHE A 51 -12.03 17.97 -3.37
N LYS A 52 -11.32 18.26 -4.45
CA LYS A 52 -11.89 18.79 -5.69
C LYS A 52 -12.73 17.74 -6.41
N ASP A 53 -12.21 16.52 -6.52
CA ASP A 53 -12.80 15.42 -7.25
C ASP A 53 -12.31 14.05 -6.70
N LYS A 54 -12.82 12.97 -7.27
CA LYS A 54 -12.48 11.60 -6.88
C LYS A 54 -11.03 11.24 -7.21
N ASP A 55 -10.46 11.80 -8.28
CA ASP A 55 -9.07 11.55 -8.68
C ASP A 55 -8.08 12.16 -7.69
N GLU A 56 -8.34 13.38 -7.20
CA GLU A 56 -7.56 13.99 -6.12
C GLU A 56 -7.65 13.15 -4.84
N LEU A 57 -8.88 12.74 -4.45
CA LEU A 57 -9.06 11.86 -3.29
C LEU A 57 -8.26 10.57 -3.46
N TYR A 58 -8.28 9.97 -4.65
CA TYR A 58 -7.57 8.71 -4.91
C TYR A 58 -6.06 8.89 -4.81
N ALA A 59 -5.52 9.92 -5.46
CA ALA A 59 -4.10 10.24 -5.37
C ALA A 59 -3.63 10.45 -3.93
N GLU A 60 -4.41 11.18 -3.13
CA GLU A 60 -4.09 11.42 -1.74
C GLU A 60 -4.29 10.19 -0.85
N ALA A 61 -5.30 9.37 -1.10
CA ALA A 61 -5.48 8.10 -0.39
C ALA A 61 -4.30 7.13 -0.63
N VAL A 62 -3.74 7.11 -1.86
CA VAL A 62 -2.51 6.37 -2.17
C VAL A 62 -1.33 6.95 -1.38
N ARG A 63 -1.14 8.27 -1.37
CA ARG A 63 -0.07 8.95 -0.61
C ARG A 63 -0.24 8.81 0.90
N TRP A 64 -1.48 8.70 1.39
CA TRP A 64 -1.77 8.51 2.80
C TRP A 64 -1.00 7.33 3.41
N PHE A 65 -0.75 6.30 2.62
CA PHE A 65 0.08 5.17 3.03
C PHE A 65 1.51 5.57 3.47
N LEU A 66 2.02 6.71 3.03
CA LEU A 66 3.32 7.24 3.44
C LEU A 66 3.28 7.97 4.79
N CYS A 67 2.10 8.37 5.26
CA CYS A 67 1.95 9.09 6.52
C CYS A 67 2.32 8.22 7.71
N GLU A 68 2.83 8.85 8.77
CA GLU A 68 3.22 8.15 10.00
C GLU A 68 2.00 7.55 10.72
N GLU A 69 0.85 8.21 10.63
CA GLU A 69 -0.43 7.80 11.23
C GLU A 69 -1.11 6.65 10.48
N ALA A 70 -0.73 6.41 9.22
CA ALA A 70 -1.34 5.34 8.43
C ALA A 70 -1.03 3.96 9.03
N PRO A 71 -2.02 3.06 9.11
CA PRO A 71 -1.79 1.68 9.53
C PRO A 71 -0.76 1.01 8.62
N LYS A 72 0.30 0.46 9.21
CA LYS A 72 1.37 -0.24 8.48
C LYS A 72 1.57 -1.63 9.07
N PRO A 73 1.36 -2.71 8.32
CA PRO A 73 1.48 -4.08 8.82
C PRO A 73 2.83 -4.36 9.49
N TRP A 74 3.91 -3.79 8.96
CA TRP A 74 5.27 -3.98 9.49
C TRP A 74 5.64 -3.12 10.70
N ARG A 75 4.76 -2.21 11.14
CA ARG A 75 4.99 -1.38 12.33
C ARG A 75 4.64 -2.07 13.65
N ARG A 76 4.14 -3.29 13.65
CA ARG A 76 3.87 -4.03 14.90
C ARG A 76 5.17 -4.15 15.73
N PRO A 77 5.27 -3.50 16.91
CA PRO A 77 6.56 -3.26 17.59
C PRO A 77 7.25 -4.49 18.16
N ARG A 78 6.62 -5.66 18.16
CA ARG A 78 7.05 -6.83 18.95
C ARG A 78 7.64 -7.99 18.14
N LEU A 79 7.72 -7.92 16.84
CA LEU A 79 8.27 -9.00 16.02
C LEU A 79 9.62 -8.59 15.42
N ASN A 80 10.71 -9.01 16.07
CA ASN A 80 12.07 -9.02 15.54
C ASN A 80 12.78 -7.67 15.38
N ALA A 81 13.11 -7.02 16.51
CA ALA A 81 13.99 -5.84 16.53
C ALA A 81 15.39 -6.08 15.89
N HIS A 82 15.79 -7.34 15.74
CA HIS A 82 17.08 -7.74 15.12
C HIS A 82 17.03 -7.89 13.59
N LYS A 83 15.84 -7.88 12.97
CA LYS A 83 15.72 -7.99 11.52
C LYS A 83 15.87 -6.64 10.85
N LEU A 84 16.49 -6.63 9.65
CA LEU A 84 16.50 -5.48 8.76
C LEU A 84 15.07 -5.01 8.45
N ARG A 85 14.94 -3.74 8.12
CA ARG A 85 13.62 -3.17 7.80
C ARG A 85 12.99 -3.82 6.57
N ALA A 86 13.81 -4.12 5.54
CA ALA A 86 13.38 -4.86 4.35
C ALA A 86 12.86 -6.25 4.69
N GLU A 87 13.53 -6.99 5.58
CA GLU A 87 13.08 -8.32 6.03
C GLU A 87 11.70 -8.24 6.71
N ARG A 88 11.50 -7.25 7.59
CA ARG A 88 10.20 -7.05 8.26
C ARG A 88 9.08 -6.69 7.28
N ILE A 89 9.38 -5.90 6.25
CA ILE A 89 8.40 -5.56 5.21
C ILE A 89 8.03 -6.81 4.41
N VAL A 90 9.02 -7.59 3.99
CA VAL A 90 8.80 -8.84 3.24
C VAL A 90 8.01 -9.85 4.07
N ASP A 91 8.38 -10.06 5.34
CA ASP A 91 7.64 -10.95 6.24
C ASP A 91 6.18 -10.51 6.41
N ALA A 92 5.96 -9.19 6.61
CA ALA A 92 4.61 -8.66 6.74
C ALA A 92 3.79 -8.83 5.45
N TYR A 93 4.38 -8.54 4.29
CA TYR A 93 3.70 -8.67 3.00
C TYR A 93 3.23 -10.09 2.73
N PHE A 94 4.06 -11.08 3.02
CA PHE A 94 3.75 -12.49 2.77
C PHE A 94 3.07 -13.22 3.93
N SER A 95 2.78 -12.53 5.05
CA SER A 95 2.00 -13.10 6.15
C SER A 95 0.56 -13.42 5.72
N LEU A 96 -0.06 -14.41 6.37
CA LEU A 96 -1.47 -14.74 6.11
C LEU A 96 -2.39 -13.58 6.49
N ASP A 97 -2.14 -12.95 7.64
CA ASP A 97 -2.93 -11.80 8.10
C ASP A 97 -3.00 -10.69 7.05
N HIS A 98 -1.86 -10.41 6.38
CA HIS A 98 -1.83 -9.37 5.34
C HIS A 98 -2.39 -9.87 4.00
N PHE A 99 -2.25 -11.16 3.71
CA PHE A 99 -2.80 -11.75 2.50
C PHE A 99 -4.33 -11.67 2.46
N ASP A 100 -4.97 -11.92 3.62
CA ASP A 100 -6.43 -11.89 3.75
C ASP A 100 -6.98 -10.47 3.95
N ASP A 101 -6.21 -9.57 4.57
CA ASP A 101 -6.60 -8.17 4.78
C ASP A 101 -6.39 -7.32 3.52
N ARG A 102 -7.45 -7.25 2.70
CA ARG A 102 -7.44 -6.42 1.49
C ARG A 102 -7.51 -4.93 1.80
N GLU A 103 -8.23 -4.55 2.84
CA GLU A 103 -8.46 -3.14 3.19
C GLU A 103 -7.19 -2.43 3.64
N SER A 104 -6.38 -3.08 4.49
CA SER A 104 -5.12 -2.50 5.01
C SER A 104 -3.92 -2.75 4.10
N CYS A 105 -4.14 -3.35 2.92
CA CYS A 105 -3.10 -3.68 1.96
C CYS A 105 -2.30 -2.44 1.50
N CYS A 106 -1.05 -2.67 1.13
CA CYS A 106 -0.25 -1.66 0.46
C CYS A 106 -0.85 -1.32 -0.91
N PRO A 107 -1.04 -0.04 -1.26
CA PRO A 107 -1.59 0.35 -2.55
C PRO A 107 -0.76 -0.14 -3.74
N LEU A 108 0.54 -0.37 -3.56
CA LEU A 108 1.39 -0.97 -4.59
C LEU A 108 0.95 -2.38 -4.98
N ILE A 109 0.30 -3.11 -4.07
CA ILE A 109 -0.19 -4.47 -4.30
C ILE A 109 -1.66 -4.45 -4.74
N ALA A 110 -2.46 -3.60 -4.12
CA ALA A 110 -3.91 -3.57 -4.36
C ALA A 110 -4.29 -2.89 -5.67
N LEU A 111 -3.55 -1.86 -6.10
CA LEU A 111 -4.00 -0.87 -7.08
C LEU A 111 -3.14 -0.70 -8.35
N PRO A 112 -2.22 -1.62 -8.75
CA PRO A 112 -1.35 -1.36 -9.91
C PRO A 112 -2.14 -1.18 -11.21
N SER A 113 -3.16 -2.02 -11.43
CA SER A 113 -3.99 -1.96 -12.65
C SER A 113 -4.90 -0.73 -12.70
N ASP A 114 -5.44 -0.31 -11.56
CA ASP A 114 -6.25 0.92 -11.49
C ASP A 114 -5.38 2.15 -11.72
N THR A 115 -4.21 2.19 -11.09
CA THR A 115 -3.24 3.28 -11.28
C THR A 115 -2.78 3.39 -12.73
N ALA A 116 -2.52 2.28 -13.41
CA ALA A 116 -2.10 2.27 -14.82
C ALA A 116 -3.14 2.93 -15.74
N ARG A 117 -4.42 2.84 -15.38
CA ARG A 117 -5.55 3.45 -16.12
C ARG A 117 -5.95 4.84 -15.63
N SER A 118 -5.35 5.33 -14.55
CA SER A 118 -5.66 6.62 -13.95
C SER A 118 -4.85 7.77 -14.57
N GLY A 119 -5.23 9.01 -14.24
CA GLY A 119 -4.52 10.21 -14.63
C GLY A 119 -3.14 10.37 -13.98
N GLU A 120 -2.37 11.32 -14.47
CA GLU A 120 -0.95 11.53 -14.05
C GLU A 120 -0.80 11.82 -12.55
N GLY A 121 -1.77 12.49 -11.92
CA GLY A 121 -1.74 12.78 -10.48
C GLY A 121 -1.74 11.49 -9.63
N VAL A 122 -2.52 10.47 -10.04
CA VAL A 122 -2.57 9.17 -9.36
C VAL A 122 -1.30 8.36 -9.62
N LYS A 123 -0.81 8.37 -10.87
CA LYS A 123 0.46 7.72 -11.21
C LYS A 123 1.64 8.31 -10.43
N ALA A 124 1.69 9.63 -10.28
CA ALA A 124 2.69 10.31 -9.47
C ALA A 124 2.59 9.90 -7.99
N ALA A 125 1.38 9.80 -7.44
CA ALA A 125 1.18 9.34 -6.07
C ALA A 125 1.66 7.89 -5.86
N TYR A 126 1.36 7.01 -6.79
CA TYR A 126 1.84 5.62 -6.77
C TYR A 126 3.36 5.55 -6.88
N GLN A 127 3.96 6.35 -7.76
CA GLN A 127 5.41 6.48 -7.90
C GLN A 127 6.07 6.92 -6.60
N ASP A 128 5.50 7.89 -5.87
CA ASP A 128 6.02 8.36 -4.59
C ASP A 128 6.10 7.19 -3.57
N VAL A 129 5.04 6.37 -3.50
CA VAL A 129 5.01 5.20 -2.61
C VAL A 129 6.05 4.15 -3.03
N LEU A 130 6.15 3.88 -4.34
CA LEU A 130 7.13 2.93 -4.88
C LEU A 130 8.56 3.39 -4.60
N GLN A 131 8.88 4.65 -4.86
CA GLN A 131 10.22 5.21 -4.59
C GLN A 131 10.60 5.09 -3.11
N LYS A 132 9.65 5.30 -2.20
CA LYS A 132 9.88 5.13 -0.76
C LYS A 132 10.23 3.67 -0.42
N LEU A 133 9.49 2.71 -0.99
CA LEU A 133 9.77 1.29 -0.81
C LEU A 133 11.15 0.91 -1.36
N LEU A 134 11.46 1.38 -2.58
CA LEU A 134 12.77 1.14 -3.21
C LEU A 134 13.92 1.69 -2.38
N ALA A 135 13.78 2.92 -1.86
CA ALA A 135 14.80 3.53 -1.00
C ALA A 135 15.04 2.71 0.28
N LEU A 136 13.97 2.16 0.89
CA LEU A 136 14.07 1.29 2.06
C LEU A 136 14.81 -0.01 1.75
N PHE A 137 14.45 -0.67 0.65
CA PHE A 137 15.12 -1.91 0.24
C PHE A 137 16.57 -1.66 -0.18
N GLN A 138 16.83 -0.58 -0.92
CA GLN A 138 18.18 -0.22 -1.36
C GLN A 138 19.11 0.05 -0.18
N ALA A 139 18.64 0.74 0.86
CA ALA A 139 19.42 1.03 2.06
C ALA A 139 19.85 -0.26 2.79
N ASP A 140 18.97 -1.24 2.88
CA ASP A 140 19.24 -2.49 3.59
C ASP A 140 20.04 -3.51 2.75
N LEU A 141 19.86 -3.52 1.43
CA LEU A 141 20.55 -4.43 0.53
C LEU A 141 22.03 -4.04 0.30
N GLY A 142 22.35 -2.75 0.30
CA GLY A 142 23.70 -2.23 0.14
C GLY A 142 24.43 -2.66 -1.15
N GLY A 143 25.65 -2.14 -1.36
CA GLY A 143 26.52 -2.51 -2.46
C GLY A 143 26.17 -1.90 -3.84
N PRO A 144 26.99 -2.14 -4.87
CA PRO A 144 26.91 -1.43 -6.15
C PRO A 144 25.62 -1.69 -6.95
N ALA A 145 25.00 -2.85 -6.83
CA ALA A 145 23.75 -3.20 -7.51
C ALA A 145 22.50 -3.06 -6.60
N ALA A 146 22.60 -2.34 -5.46
CA ALA A 146 21.53 -2.26 -4.47
C ALA A 146 20.21 -1.75 -5.06
N ARG A 147 20.24 -0.77 -5.97
CA ARG A 147 19.04 -0.22 -6.60
C ARG A 147 18.34 -1.24 -7.50
N GLU A 148 19.07 -1.96 -8.34
CA GLU A 148 18.53 -2.99 -9.23
C GLU A 148 17.92 -4.13 -8.42
N ARG A 149 18.64 -4.59 -7.39
CA ARG A 149 18.14 -5.62 -6.45
C ARG A 149 16.89 -5.15 -5.71
N ALA A 150 16.84 -3.89 -5.30
CA ALA A 150 15.65 -3.31 -4.66
C ALA A 150 14.44 -3.28 -5.61
N MET A 151 14.66 -2.92 -6.88
CA MET A 151 13.61 -2.97 -7.90
C MET A 151 13.11 -4.40 -8.14
N ALA A 152 14.01 -5.36 -8.28
CA ALA A 152 13.66 -6.77 -8.46
C ALA A 152 12.89 -7.32 -7.25
N LEU A 153 13.32 -7.00 -6.02
CA LEU A 153 12.65 -7.39 -4.79
C LEU A 153 11.23 -6.77 -4.68
N ALA A 154 11.12 -5.49 -4.99
CA ALA A 154 9.81 -4.81 -4.99
C ALA A 154 8.85 -5.41 -6.03
N ALA A 155 9.33 -5.64 -7.26
CA ALA A 155 8.54 -6.26 -8.32
C ALA A 155 8.09 -7.69 -7.93
N LEU A 156 8.98 -8.48 -7.32
CA LEU A 156 8.64 -9.81 -6.81
C LEU A 156 7.58 -9.77 -5.71
N CYS A 157 7.70 -8.86 -4.75
CA CYS A 157 6.71 -8.71 -3.67
C CYS A 157 5.34 -8.28 -4.23
N ILE A 158 5.32 -7.26 -5.08
CA ILE A 158 4.08 -6.74 -5.67
C ILE A 158 3.44 -7.78 -6.59
N GLY A 159 4.19 -8.32 -7.55
CA GLY A 159 3.70 -9.28 -8.53
C GLY A 159 3.32 -10.62 -7.90
N GLY A 160 4.14 -11.14 -7.00
CA GLY A 160 3.89 -12.41 -6.31
C GLY A 160 2.60 -12.40 -5.50
N LEU A 161 2.35 -11.31 -4.77
CA LEU A 161 1.11 -11.15 -3.99
C LEU A 161 -0.11 -10.88 -4.88
N ALA A 162 0.03 -10.02 -5.89
CA ALA A 162 -1.07 -9.75 -6.82
C ALA A 162 -1.49 -11.03 -7.58
N ALA A 163 -0.51 -11.82 -8.08
CA ALA A 163 -0.78 -13.08 -8.74
C ALA A 163 -1.44 -14.10 -7.80
N SER A 164 -0.94 -14.24 -6.58
CA SER A 164 -1.51 -15.16 -5.58
C SER A 164 -2.97 -14.83 -5.24
N ARG A 165 -3.32 -13.55 -5.22
CA ARG A 165 -4.71 -13.10 -4.96
C ARG A 165 -5.64 -13.24 -6.16
N GLY A 166 -5.07 -13.36 -7.36
CA GLY A 166 -5.81 -13.43 -8.62
C GLY A 166 -6.26 -14.84 -9.00
N VAL A 167 -5.79 -15.89 -8.31
CA VAL A 167 -6.15 -17.28 -8.63
C VAL A 167 -7.26 -17.80 -7.71
N ALA A 168 -8.15 -18.63 -8.28
CA ALA A 168 -9.28 -19.20 -7.55
C ALA A 168 -8.89 -20.42 -6.71
N ASP A 169 -7.86 -21.16 -7.12
CA ASP A 169 -7.36 -22.33 -6.40
C ASP A 169 -6.53 -21.91 -5.19
N PRO A 170 -6.97 -22.23 -3.95
CA PRO A 170 -6.22 -21.88 -2.74
C PRO A 170 -4.85 -22.55 -2.65
N GLY A 171 -4.70 -23.77 -3.22
CA GLY A 171 -3.42 -24.48 -3.25
C GLY A 171 -2.40 -23.73 -4.11
N LEU A 172 -2.77 -23.38 -5.36
CA LEU A 172 -1.93 -22.59 -6.24
C LEU A 172 -1.63 -21.20 -5.68
N ALA A 173 -2.61 -20.53 -5.05
CA ALA A 173 -2.41 -19.25 -4.39
C ALA A 173 -1.33 -19.34 -3.28
N GLN A 174 -1.39 -20.39 -2.47
CA GLN A 174 -0.40 -20.65 -1.43
C GLN A 174 0.98 -20.97 -2.01
N GLU A 175 1.06 -21.78 -3.05
CA GLU A 175 2.32 -22.12 -3.71
C GLU A 175 3.01 -20.90 -4.30
N LEU A 176 2.27 -20.05 -5.03
CA LEU A 176 2.77 -18.78 -5.59
C LEU A 176 3.29 -17.86 -4.48
N ARG A 177 2.51 -17.67 -3.42
CA ARG A 177 2.87 -16.82 -2.28
C ARG A 177 4.14 -17.33 -1.61
N GLN A 178 4.24 -18.64 -1.36
CA GLN A 178 5.41 -19.22 -0.72
C GLN A 178 6.65 -19.19 -1.61
N ALA A 179 6.50 -19.42 -2.92
CA ALA A 179 7.60 -19.35 -3.88
C ALA A 179 8.18 -17.93 -3.94
N ALA A 180 7.31 -16.92 -4.04
CA ALA A 180 7.72 -15.52 -4.03
C ALA A 180 8.39 -15.14 -2.70
N TYR A 181 7.86 -15.58 -1.56
CA TYR A 181 8.46 -15.33 -0.26
C TYR A 181 9.85 -15.95 -0.13
N ARG A 182 10.03 -17.23 -0.49
CA ARG A 182 11.35 -17.89 -0.46
C ARG A 182 12.38 -17.16 -1.31
N GLN A 183 11.98 -16.74 -2.51
CA GLN A 183 12.88 -15.99 -3.39
C GLN A 183 13.21 -14.61 -2.83
N ALA A 184 12.26 -13.89 -2.26
CA ALA A 184 12.49 -12.62 -1.59
C ALA A 184 13.49 -12.76 -0.42
N GLN A 185 13.34 -13.81 0.38
CA GLN A 185 14.28 -14.12 1.47
C GLN A 185 15.69 -14.44 0.95
N THR A 186 15.82 -15.14 -0.17
CA THR A 186 17.11 -15.42 -0.82
C THR A 186 17.78 -14.12 -1.27
N MET A 187 17.02 -13.22 -1.89
CA MET A 187 17.53 -11.92 -2.32
C MET A 187 18.02 -11.05 -1.17
N LEU A 188 17.33 -11.09 -0.02
CA LEU A 188 17.72 -10.35 1.19
C LEU A 188 19.01 -10.89 1.82
N LYS A 189 19.24 -12.22 1.76
CA LYS A 189 20.41 -12.89 2.32
C LYS A 189 21.64 -12.79 1.43
N ALA A 190 21.47 -12.62 0.13
CA ALA A 190 22.56 -12.48 -0.82
C ALA A 190 23.31 -11.15 -0.58
N ARG A 191 24.35 -11.19 0.27
CA ARG A 191 25.25 -10.05 0.47
C ARG A 191 26.11 -9.86 -0.78
N PRO A 192 26.34 -8.61 -1.22
CA PRO A 192 27.34 -8.37 -2.24
C PRO A 192 28.72 -8.81 -1.70
N CYS A 193 29.46 -9.57 -2.50
CA CYS A 193 30.89 -9.78 -2.30
C CYS A 193 31.64 -8.47 -2.47
#